data_db1e2f199a4050c60fc1efeff7a8d43a
#
_entry.id   db1e2f199a4050c60fc1efeff7a8d43a
#
_cell.length_a   1.000
_cell.length_b   1.000
_cell.length_c   1.000
_cell.angle_alpha   90.00
_cell.angle_beta   90.00
_cell.angle_gamma   90.00
#
_symmetry.space_group_name_H-M   'P 1'
#
loop_
_entity.id
_entity.type
_entity.pdbx_description
1 polymer ?
#
loop_
_entity_poly.entity_id
_entity_poly.type
_entity_poly.pdbx_seq_one_letter_code
_entity_poly.pdbx_strand_id
1 'polypeptide(L)'
;MSYGSQLKILKDINLWWALIAVILLNGANFGVYSYLADYLERVSLLSTEFVSITLLIFGLANILGNVIAGRLLSQRPLSFVGIYPFLLTVLFLVMLFLGNMGFVIMGIVLIWGILVGCAANINQYWITRVASNVPDFANALFLVATNVGTCIAAFVCGIFIDEFGINNVVLGGILFTVLSIGFFFAGIKKITKGEMLKSK
;
A
#
# COMPACT_ATOMS: atom_id res chain seq x y z
N MET A 1 19.27 -10.46 -22.08
CA MET A 1 19.89 -9.15 -21.78
C MET A 1 21.02 -9.33 -20.79
N SER A 2 22.15 -8.60 -20.95
CA SER A 2 23.29 -8.67 -20.02
C SER A 2 22.90 -8.06 -18.66
N TYR A 3 23.34 -8.67 -17.55
CA TYR A 3 23.10 -8.15 -16.19
C TYR A 3 23.53 -6.67 -16.02
N GLY A 4 24.62 -6.26 -16.69
CA GLY A 4 25.11 -4.88 -16.64
C GLY A 4 24.15 -3.86 -17.28
N SER A 5 23.31 -4.25 -18.24
CA SER A 5 22.32 -3.35 -18.85
C SER A 5 21.10 -3.15 -17.93
N GLN A 6 20.74 -4.16 -17.11
CA GLN A 6 19.64 -4.08 -16.16
C GLN A 6 19.97 -3.14 -14.99
N LEU A 7 21.23 -3.19 -14.51
CA LEU A 7 21.68 -2.31 -13.41
C LEU A 7 21.75 -0.83 -13.78
N LYS A 8 21.80 -0.49 -15.08
CA LYS A 8 21.80 0.94 -15.51
C LYS A 8 20.54 1.68 -15.11
N ILE A 9 19.38 0.97 -14.97
CA ILE A 9 18.12 1.59 -14.54
C ILE A 9 18.19 2.16 -13.12
N LEU A 10 19.07 1.64 -12.25
CA LEU A 10 19.28 2.15 -10.90
C LEU A 10 19.85 3.58 -10.88
N LYS A 11 20.38 4.08 -12.02
CA LYS A 11 20.81 5.48 -12.16
C LYS A 11 19.65 6.43 -12.46
N ASP A 12 18.46 5.89 -12.80
CA ASP A 12 17.30 6.72 -13.08
C ASP A 12 16.64 7.19 -11.76
N ILE A 13 16.66 8.48 -11.54
CA ILE A 13 16.06 9.11 -10.36
C ILE A 13 14.54 8.86 -10.30
N ASN A 14 13.86 8.65 -11.42
CA ASN A 14 12.43 8.38 -11.44
C ASN A 14 12.12 7.00 -10.85
N LEU A 15 13.03 6.03 -11.01
CA LEU A 15 12.90 4.73 -10.37
C LEU A 15 12.93 4.85 -8.84
N TRP A 16 13.82 5.67 -8.28
CA TRP A 16 13.89 5.87 -6.82
C TRP A 16 12.64 6.55 -6.27
N TRP A 17 12.06 7.51 -6.99
CA TRP A 17 10.76 8.09 -6.61
C TRP A 17 9.65 7.02 -6.61
N ALA A 18 9.64 6.14 -7.60
CA ALA A 18 8.68 5.05 -7.66
C ALA A 18 8.90 4.03 -6.54
N LEU A 19 10.14 3.64 -6.26
CA LEU A 19 10.48 2.72 -5.17
C LEU A 19 10.04 3.26 -3.81
N ILE A 20 10.34 4.54 -3.52
CA ILE A 20 9.94 5.16 -2.26
C ILE A 20 8.41 5.22 -2.15
N ALA A 21 7.70 5.58 -3.22
CA ALA A 21 6.24 5.57 -3.23
C ALA A 21 5.67 4.19 -2.88
N VAL A 22 6.24 3.13 -3.46
CA VAL A 22 5.83 1.74 -3.21
C VAL A 22 6.19 1.28 -1.80
N ILE A 23 7.40 1.61 -1.30
CA ILE A 23 7.83 1.34 0.08
C ILE A 23 6.83 1.94 1.07
N LEU A 24 6.47 3.21 0.86
CA LEU A 24 5.55 3.92 1.74
C LEU A 24 4.13 3.35 1.66
N LEU A 25 3.59 3.13 0.46
CA LEU A 25 2.23 2.62 0.31
C LEU A 25 2.09 1.19 0.82
N ASN A 26 3.06 0.33 0.54
CA ASN A 26 3.06 -1.04 1.05
C ASN A 26 3.24 -1.05 2.56
N GLY A 27 4.13 -0.22 3.07
CA GLY A 27 4.34 -0.04 4.50
C GLY A 27 3.08 0.43 5.22
N ALA A 28 2.32 1.38 4.65
CA ALA A 28 1.05 1.82 5.22
C ALA A 28 0.09 0.65 5.48
N ASN A 29 -0.04 -0.26 4.49
CA ASN A 29 -0.92 -1.42 4.62
C ASN A 29 -0.36 -2.44 5.61
N PHE A 30 0.87 -2.91 5.39
CA PHE A 30 1.41 -4.06 6.12
C PHE A 30 2.03 -3.70 7.47
N GLY A 31 2.37 -2.44 7.71
CA GLY A 31 2.74 -1.95 9.03
C GLY A 31 1.59 -2.11 10.03
N VAL A 32 0.39 -1.64 9.66
CA VAL A 32 -0.81 -1.81 10.50
C VAL A 32 -1.28 -3.27 10.54
N TYR A 33 -1.24 -3.97 9.38
CA TYR A 33 -1.65 -5.36 9.29
C TYR A 33 -0.84 -6.29 10.22
N SER A 34 0.44 -5.98 10.44
CA SER A 34 1.30 -6.77 11.35
C SER A 34 0.76 -6.85 12.79
N TYR A 35 -0.07 -5.89 13.18
CA TYR A 35 -0.66 -5.81 14.50
C TYR A 35 -2.19 -5.95 14.49
N LEU A 36 -2.78 -6.34 13.35
CA LEU A 36 -4.24 -6.36 13.18
C LEU A 36 -4.91 -7.33 14.14
N ALA A 37 -4.36 -8.51 14.37
CA ALA A 37 -4.93 -9.49 15.30
C ALA A 37 -5.01 -8.94 16.73
N ASP A 38 -3.89 -8.39 17.23
CA ASP A 38 -3.81 -7.74 18.54
C ASP A 38 -4.78 -6.54 18.65
N TYR A 39 -4.91 -5.75 17.56
CA TYR A 39 -5.85 -4.64 17.50
C TYR A 39 -7.31 -5.12 17.64
N LEU A 40 -7.69 -6.16 16.91
CA LEU A 40 -9.03 -6.73 16.94
C LEU A 40 -9.37 -7.31 18.31
N GLU A 41 -8.42 -7.96 18.98
CA GLU A 41 -8.63 -8.52 20.33
C GLU A 41 -8.71 -7.43 21.40
N ARG A 42 -7.75 -6.50 21.42
CA ARG A 42 -7.57 -5.55 22.54
C ARG A 42 -8.36 -4.25 22.37
N VAL A 43 -8.55 -3.78 21.13
CA VAL A 43 -9.27 -2.52 20.86
C VAL A 43 -10.73 -2.78 20.55
N SER A 44 -10.98 -3.72 19.65
CA SER A 44 -12.34 -4.02 19.20
C SER A 44 -13.03 -5.07 20.07
N LEU A 45 -12.30 -5.66 21.05
CA LEU A 45 -12.78 -6.64 22.02
C LEU A 45 -13.46 -7.86 21.35
N LEU A 46 -12.97 -8.27 20.19
CA LEU A 46 -13.47 -9.45 19.51
C LEU A 46 -12.87 -10.72 20.15
N SER A 47 -13.68 -11.78 20.24
CA SER A 47 -13.15 -13.08 20.63
C SER A 47 -12.21 -13.63 19.55
N THR A 48 -11.31 -14.53 19.92
CA THR A 48 -10.34 -15.17 19.01
C THR A 48 -11.01 -15.80 17.78
N GLU A 49 -12.23 -16.31 17.94
CA GLU A 49 -13.03 -16.87 16.84
C GLU A 49 -13.40 -15.79 15.82
N PHE A 50 -13.93 -14.64 16.30
CA PHE A 50 -14.28 -13.52 15.43
C PHE A 50 -13.05 -12.86 14.80
N VAL A 51 -11.91 -12.81 15.50
CA VAL A 51 -10.63 -12.39 14.92
C VAL A 51 -10.25 -13.31 13.75
N SER A 52 -10.30 -14.61 13.93
CA SER A 52 -9.98 -15.59 12.88
C SER A 52 -10.91 -15.45 11.67
N ILE A 53 -12.22 -15.28 11.89
CA ILE A 53 -13.19 -15.05 10.83
C ILE A 53 -12.89 -13.72 10.10
N THR A 54 -12.55 -12.66 10.84
CA THR A 54 -12.24 -11.35 10.26
C THR A 54 -10.98 -11.39 9.38
N LEU A 55 -9.94 -12.10 9.81
CA LEU A 55 -8.73 -12.31 9.02
C LEU A 55 -8.99 -13.15 7.75
N LEU A 56 -9.87 -14.16 7.85
CA LEU A 56 -10.31 -14.92 6.68
C LEU A 56 -11.07 -14.03 5.69
N ILE A 57 -12.01 -13.22 6.18
CA ILE A 57 -12.76 -12.25 5.36
C ILE A 57 -11.79 -11.26 4.68
N PHE A 58 -10.80 -10.74 5.41
CA PHE A 58 -9.76 -9.89 4.85
C PHE A 58 -9.02 -10.57 3.69
N GLY A 59 -8.61 -11.83 3.85
CA GLY A 59 -7.93 -12.59 2.79
C GLY A 59 -8.80 -12.80 1.55
N LEU A 60 -10.09 -13.16 1.72
CA LEU A 60 -11.04 -13.29 0.63
C LEU A 60 -11.31 -11.95 -0.07
N ALA A 61 -11.46 -10.89 0.70
CA ALA A 61 -11.64 -9.53 0.18
C ALA A 61 -10.44 -9.06 -0.64
N ASN A 62 -9.22 -9.46 -0.26
CA ASN A 62 -8.00 -9.18 -1.02
C ASN A 62 -8.06 -9.77 -2.43
N ILE A 63 -8.62 -10.98 -2.61
CA ILE A 63 -8.82 -11.58 -3.94
C ILE A 63 -9.73 -10.70 -4.80
N LEU A 64 -10.84 -10.20 -4.23
CA LEU A 64 -11.73 -9.27 -4.93
C LEU A 64 -11.02 -7.98 -5.31
N GLY A 65 -10.19 -7.45 -4.42
CA GLY A 65 -9.36 -6.26 -4.67
C GLY A 65 -8.43 -6.43 -5.87
N ASN A 66 -7.80 -7.60 -6.01
CA ASN A 66 -6.94 -7.91 -7.17
C ASN A 66 -7.72 -7.86 -8.49
N VAL A 67 -8.94 -8.40 -8.52
CA VAL A 67 -9.80 -8.38 -9.72
C VAL A 67 -10.23 -6.94 -10.07
N ILE A 68 -10.62 -6.15 -9.06
CA ILE A 68 -11.01 -4.74 -9.23
C ILE A 68 -9.83 -3.93 -9.77
N ALA A 69 -8.65 -4.11 -9.18
CA ALA A 69 -7.44 -3.39 -9.59
C ALA A 69 -7.06 -3.69 -11.04
N GLY A 70 -7.16 -4.95 -11.48
CA GLY A 70 -6.87 -5.33 -12.87
C GLY A 70 -7.74 -4.54 -13.86
N ARG A 71 -9.03 -4.38 -13.57
CA ARG A 71 -9.96 -3.59 -14.41
C ARG A 71 -9.65 -2.09 -14.38
N LEU A 72 -9.45 -1.51 -13.18
CA LEU A 72 -9.21 -0.08 -13.02
C LEU A 72 -7.87 0.37 -13.60
N LEU A 73 -6.83 -0.43 -13.42
CA LEU A 73 -5.51 -0.16 -13.99
C LEU A 73 -5.50 -0.27 -15.53
N SER A 74 -6.35 -1.13 -16.11
CA SER A 74 -6.50 -1.23 -17.56
C SER A 74 -7.22 -0.02 -18.17
N GLN A 75 -8.18 0.58 -17.44
CA GLN A 75 -9.01 1.67 -17.95
C GLN A 75 -8.44 3.06 -17.65
N ARG A 76 -8.08 3.33 -16.41
CA ARG A 76 -7.66 4.66 -15.93
C ARG A 76 -6.50 4.55 -14.92
N PRO A 77 -5.32 4.06 -15.34
CA PRO A 77 -4.25 3.71 -14.41
C PRO A 77 -3.77 4.87 -13.56
N LEU A 78 -3.45 6.02 -14.15
CA LEU A 78 -2.90 7.17 -13.40
C LEU A 78 -3.92 7.77 -12.42
N SER A 79 -5.19 7.82 -12.80
CA SER A 79 -6.25 8.28 -11.90
C SER A 79 -6.41 7.35 -10.71
N PHE A 80 -6.38 6.03 -10.95
CA PHE A 80 -6.52 5.05 -9.90
C PHE A 80 -5.32 5.06 -8.94
N VAL A 81 -4.09 5.10 -9.47
CA VAL A 81 -2.86 5.26 -8.67
C VAL A 81 -2.91 6.53 -7.81
N GLY A 82 -3.37 7.66 -8.38
CA GLY A 82 -3.46 8.93 -7.66
C GLY A 82 -4.53 8.97 -6.57
N ILE A 83 -5.69 8.33 -6.79
CA ILE A 83 -6.81 8.35 -5.83
C ILE A 83 -6.63 7.35 -4.68
N TYR A 84 -5.94 6.25 -4.95
CA TYR A 84 -5.84 5.13 -4.01
C TYR A 84 -5.28 5.52 -2.62
N PRO A 85 -4.17 6.29 -2.49
CA PRO A 85 -3.66 6.64 -1.16
C PRO A 85 -4.64 7.47 -0.34
N PHE A 86 -5.50 8.28 -0.97
CA PHE A 86 -6.55 9.02 -0.26
C PHE A 86 -7.64 8.08 0.27
N LEU A 87 -8.05 7.08 -0.53
CA LEU A 87 -9.01 6.08 -0.07
C LEU A 87 -8.49 5.32 1.15
N LEU A 88 -7.21 4.94 1.13
CA LEU A 88 -6.57 4.27 2.25
C LEU A 88 -6.45 5.19 3.48
N THR A 89 -6.12 6.47 3.29
CA THR A 89 -6.08 7.45 4.38
C THR A 89 -7.46 7.59 5.03
N VAL A 90 -8.52 7.73 4.23
CA VAL A 90 -9.90 7.80 4.74
C VAL A 90 -10.26 6.54 5.51
N LEU A 91 -9.92 5.36 5.00
CA LEU A 91 -10.16 4.10 5.69
C LEU A 91 -9.47 4.07 7.05
N PHE A 92 -8.19 4.45 7.13
CA PHE A 92 -7.46 4.47 8.38
C PHE A 92 -8.01 5.53 9.36
N LEU A 93 -8.49 6.68 8.88
CA LEU A 93 -9.21 7.63 9.72
C LEU A 93 -10.50 7.03 10.28
N VAL A 94 -11.28 6.34 9.45
CA VAL A 94 -12.49 5.63 9.91
C VAL A 94 -12.13 4.56 10.94
N MET A 95 -11.06 3.79 10.70
CA MET A 95 -10.57 2.79 11.66
C MET A 95 -10.11 3.42 12.98
N LEU A 96 -9.47 4.59 12.95
CA LEU A 96 -9.04 5.32 14.14
C LEU A 96 -10.22 5.72 15.04
N PHE A 97 -11.34 6.16 14.46
CA PHE A 97 -12.52 6.64 15.22
C PHE A 97 -13.53 5.53 15.54
N LEU A 98 -13.67 4.52 14.69
CA LEU A 98 -14.69 3.48 14.81
C LEU A 98 -14.13 2.08 15.10
N GLY A 99 -12.81 1.94 15.22
CA GLY A 99 -12.15 0.65 15.38
C GLY A 99 -12.46 -0.07 16.70
N ASN A 100 -12.93 0.66 17.73
CA ASN A 100 -13.38 0.10 19.00
C ASN A 100 -14.82 -0.46 18.93
N MET A 101 -15.51 -0.30 17.81
CA MET A 101 -16.88 -0.77 17.65
C MET A 101 -16.91 -2.21 17.12
N GLY A 102 -16.84 -3.20 17.97
CA GLY A 102 -17.00 -4.64 17.76
C GLY A 102 -17.22 -5.09 16.30
N PHE A 103 -18.49 -5.33 15.90
CA PHE A 103 -18.79 -5.81 14.55
C PHE A 103 -18.56 -4.79 13.43
N VAL A 104 -18.52 -3.49 13.73
CA VAL A 104 -18.28 -2.44 12.72
C VAL A 104 -16.86 -2.59 12.15
N ILE A 105 -15.88 -2.94 12.99
CA ILE A 105 -14.50 -3.14 12.54
C ILE A 105 -14.38 -4.27 11.51
N MET A 106 -15.19 -5.31 11.60
CA MET A 106 -15.17 -6.42 10.62
C MET A 106 -15.51 -5.91 9.23
N GLY A 107 -16.49 -5.00 9.11
CA GLY A 107 -16.84 -4.33 7.85
C GLY A 107 -15.70 -3.42 7.34
N ILE A 108 -15.03 -2.69 8.23
CA ILE A 108 -13.88 -1.84 7.88
C ILE A 108 -12.72 -2.72 7.37
N VAL A 109 -12.43 -3.83 8.04
CA VAL A 109 -11.37 -4.77 7.66
C VAL A 109 -11.67 -5.47 6.33
N LEU A 110 -12.94 -5.77 6.04
CA LEU A 110 -13.35 -6.27 4.73
C LEU A 110 -13.01 -5.26 3.62
N ILE A 111 -13.39 -3.99 3.79
CA ILE A 111 -13.06 -2.92 2.83
C ILE A 111 -11.55 -2.76 2.71
N TRP A 112 -10.83 -2.83 3.83
CA TRP A 112 -9.37 -2.78 3.82
C TRP A 112 -8.74 -3.93 3.05
N GLY A 113 -9.25 -5.16 3.20
CA GLY A 113 -8.80 -6.31 2.42
C GLY A 113 -8.90 -6.06 0.91
N ILE A 114 -10.04 -5.49 0.45
CA ILE A 114 -10.19 -5.08 -0.96
C ILE A 114 -9.11 -4.07 -1.37
N LEU A 115 -8.89 -3.05 -0.54
CA LEU A 115 -7.87 -2.03 -0.83
C LEU A 115 -6.46 -2.64 -0.87
N VAL A 116 -6.13 -3.57 0.02
CA VAL A 116 -4.81 -4.24 0.01
C VAL A 116 -4.59 -5.03 -1.28
N GLY A 117 -5.61 -5.74 -1.77
CA GLY A 117 -5.55 -6.40 -3.08
C GLY A 117 -5.32 -5.40 -4.22
N CYS A 118 -5.94 -4.22 -4.14
CA CYS A 118 -5.67 -3.13 -5.09
C CYS A 118 -4.24 -2.61 -4.98
N ALA A 119 -3.71 -2.44 -3.76
CA ALA A 119 -2.36 -1.91 -3.53
C ALA A 119 -1.27 -2.76 -4.16
N ALA A 120 -1.36 -4.08 -4.07
CA ALA A 120 -0.39 -4.99 -4.65
C ALA A 120 -0.23 -4.75 -6.16
N ASN A 121 -1.35 -4.64 -6.88
CA ASN A 121 -1.36 -4.36 -8.31
C ASN A 121 -0.88 -2.95 -8.65
N ILE A 122 -1.26 -1.94 -7.86
CA ILE A 122 -0.80 -0.55 -8.03
C ILE A 122 0.71 -0.48 -7.86
N ASN A 123 1.26 -1.10 -6.83
CA ASN A 123 2.68 -1.11 -6.53
C ASN A 123 3.49 -1.77 -7.66
N GLN A 124 3.04 -2.93 -8.15
CA GLN A 124 3.67 -3.62 -9.26
C GLN A 124 3.58 -2.81 -10.55
N TYR A 125 2.39 -2.31 -10.90
CA TYR A 125 2.17 -1.46 -12.06
C TYR A 125 3.09 -0.24 -12.06
N TRP A 126 3.22 0.42 -10.90
CA TRP A 126 3.98 1.66 -10.80
C TRP A 126 5.47 1.46 -11.08
N ILE A 127 6.09 0.43 -10.51
CA ILE A 127 7.51 0.13 -10.75
C ILE A 127 7.73 -0.39 -12.18
N THR A 128 6.88 -1.31 -12.67
CA THR A 128 7.02 -1.85 -14.02
C THR A 128 6.80 -0.81 -15.10
N ARG A 129 5.96 0.20 -14.87
CA ARG A 129 5.79 1.34 -15.78
C ARG A 129 7.07 2.17 -15.91
N VAL A 130 7.75 2.46 -14.80
CA VAL A 130 8.99 3.27 -14.79
C VAL A 130 10.16 2.47 -15.36
N ALA A 131 10.24 1.18 -15.08
CA ALA A 131 11.31 0.29 -15.51
C ALA A 131 10.87 -0.67 -16.63
N SER A 132 10.05 -0.19 -17.57
CA SER A 132 9.44 -1.01 -18.64
C SER A 132 10.43 -1.69 -19.55
N ASN A 133 11.66 -1.15 -19.69
CA ASN A 133 12.74 -1.71 -20.52
C ASN A 133 13.39 -2.96 -19.90
N VAL A 134 13.15 -3.24 -18.62
CA VAL A 134 13.76 -4.35 -17.86
C VAL A 134 12.72 -5.01 -16.94
N PRO A 135 11.66 -5.63 -17.49
CA PRO A 135 10.48 -6.06 -16.73
C PRO A 135 10.79 -7.08 -15.62
N ASP A 136 11.69 -8.02 -15.85
CA ASP A 136 12.06 -9.02 -14.82
C ASP A 136 12.77 -8.36 -13.63
N PHE A 137 13.68 -7.43 -13.92
CA PHE A 137 14.38 -6.67 -12.88
C PHE A 137 13.42 -5.71 -12.15
N ALA A 138 12.47 -5.10 -12.88
CA ALA A 138 11.42 -4.27 -12.30
C ALA A 138 10.56 -5.06 -11.29
N ASN A 139 10.21 -6.30 -11.64
CA ASN A 139 9.45 -7.18 -10.74
C ASN A 139 10.28 -7.57 -9.49
N ALA A 140 11.56 -7.84 -9.64
CA ALA A 140 12.44 -8.08 -8.50
C ALA A 140 12.53 -6.85 -7.58
N LEU A 141 12.67 -5.64 -8.14
CA LEU A 141 12.67 -4.39 -7.38
C LEU A 141 11.34 -4.13 -6.67
N PHE A 142 10.21 -4.46 -7.29
CA PHE A 142 8.90 -4.41 -6.65
C PHE A 142 8.86 -5.30 -5.40
N LEU A 143 9.30 -6.56 -5.48
CA LEU A 143 9.33 -7.48 -4.35
C LEU A 143 10.24 -6.97 -3.23
N VAL A 144 11.42 -6.44 -3.56
CA VAL A 144 12.33 -5.84 -2.57
C VAL A 144 11.67 -4.63 -1.91
N ALA A 145 11.12 -3.70 -2.68
CA ALA A 145 10.51 -2.49 -2.17
C ALA A 145 9.34 -2.78 -1.22
N THR A 146 8.46 -3.73 -1.58
CA THR A 146 7.33 -4.11 -0.74
C THR A 146 7.78 -4.73 0.58
N ASN A 147 8.77 -5.62 0.59
CA ASN A 147 9.29 -6.20 1.82
C ASN A 147 10.01 -5.16 2.69
N VAL A 148 10.83 -4.29 2.11
CA VAL A 148 11.48 -3.18 2.83
C VAL A 148 10.40 -2.28 3.46
N GLY A 149 9.36 -1.94 2.71
CA GLY A 149 8.22 -1.15 3.21
C GLY A 149 7.54 -1.81 4.41
N THR A 150 7.27 -3.11 4.32
CA THR A 150 6.68 -3.88 5.42
C THR A 150 7.56 -3.84 6.68
N CYS A 151 8.86 -4.10 6.55
CA CYS A 151 9.79 -4.12 7.68
C CYS A 151 9.88 -2.76 8.36
N ILE A 152 10.10 -1.68 7.59
CA ILE A 152 10.23 -0.33 8.14
C ILE A 152 8.94 0.09 8.83
N ALA A 153 7.79 -0.13 8.18
CA ALA A 153 6.52 0.31 8.72
C ALA A 153 6.07 -0.52 9.93
N ALA A 154 6.33 -1.84 9.96
CA ALA A 154 6.07 -2.64 11.14
C ALA A 154 6.88 -2.13 12.35
N PHE A 155 8.15 -1.80 12.15
CA PHE A 155 8.98 -1.20 13.20
C PHE A 155 8.42 0.17 13.67
N VAL A 156 8.07 1.05 12.74
CA VAL A 156 7.51 2.37 13.08
C VAL A 156 6.15 2.22 13.77
N CYS A 157 5.26 1.35 13.29
CA CYS A 157 3.98 1.07 13.94
C CYS A 157 4.19 0.50 15.36
N GLY A 158 5.23 -0.33 15.57
CA GLY A 158 5.62 -0.79 16.90
C GLY A 158 5.96 0.35 17.85
N ILE A 159 6.73 1.35 17.39
CA ILE A 159 7.01 2.56 18.19
C ILE A 159 5.71 3.29 18.56
N PHE A 160 4.77 3.43 17.63
CA PHE A 160 3.46 4.05 17.94
C PHE A 160 2.68 3.26 19.00
N ILE A 161 2.80 1.93 18.99
CA ILE A 161 2.17 1.07 20.01
C ILE A 161 2.82 1.27 21.37
N ASP A 162 4.16 1.29 21.41
CA ASP A 162 4.91 1.41 22.67
C ASP A 162 4.68 2.78 23.34
N GLU A 163 4.61 3.86 22.55
CA GLU A 163 4.45 5.22 23.06
C GLU A 163 2.98 5.60 23.34
N PHE A 164 2.05 5.16 22.49
CA PHE A 164 0.66 5.64 22.50
C PHE A 164 -0.38 4.53 22.67
N GLY A 165 0.05 3.26 22.76
CA GLY A 165 -0.83 2.10 22.87
C GLY A 165 -1.34 1.59 21.51
N ILE A 166 -1.84 0.35 21.53
CA ILE A 166 -2.27 -0.39 20.33
C ILE A 166 -3.37 0.32 19.53
N ASN A 167 -4.22 1.11 20.16
CA ASN A 167 -5.27 1.91 19.51
C ASN A 167 -4.69 2.85 18.45
N ASN A 168 -3.45 3.30 18.66
CA ASN A 168 -2.79 4.31 17.83
C ASN A 168 -1.88 3.72 16.75
N VAL A 169 -1.84 2.39 16.59
CA VAL A 169 -1.09 1.73 15.50
C VAL A 169 -1.47 2.28 14.12
N VAL A 170 -2.74 2.63 13.96
CA VAL A 170 -3.30 3.17 12.73
C VAL A 170 -2.66 4.51 12.34
N LEU A 171 -2.17 5.31 13.31
CA LEU A 171 -1.44 6.56 13.04
C LEU A 171 -0.16 6.30 12.26
N GLY A 172 0.54 5.19 12.54
CA GLY A 172 1.66 4.75 11.72
C GLY A 172 1.26 4.53 10.26
N GLY A 173 0.14 3.84 10.02
CA GLY A 173 -0.42 3.65 8.67
C GLY A 173 -0.78 4.97 7.99
N ILE A 174 -1.41 5.91 8.71
CA ILE A 174 -1.76 7.25 8.21
C ILE A 174 -0.48 8.01 7.82
N LEU A 175 0.55 8.00 8.66
CA LEU A 175 1.83 8.65 8.37
C LEU A 175 2.41 8.15 7.03
N PHE A 176 2.52 6.84 6.86
CA PHE A 176 3.05 6.25 5.63
C PHE A 176 2.18 6.54 4.41
N THR A 177 0.85 6.52 4.56
CA THR A 177 -0.08 6.82 3.47
C THR A 177 0.05 8.27 3.02
N VAL A 178 0.06 9.22 3.96
CA VAL A 178 0.21 10.66 3.67
C VAL A 178 1.55 10.95 2.97
N LEU A 179 2.63 10.35 3.45
CA LEU A 179 3.93 10.47 2.78
C LEU A 179 3.89 9.89 1.36
N SER A 180 3.21 8.74 1.15
CA SER A 180 3.10 8.12 -0.18
C SER A 180 2.38 9.01 -1.20
N ILE A 181 1.38 9.81 -0.76
CA ILE A 181 0.66 10.75 -1.62
C ILE A 181 1.64 11.68 -2.34
N GLY A 182 2.57 12.30 -1.59
CA GLY A 182 3.55 13.23 -2.16
C GLY A 182 4.40 12.58 -3.26
N PHE A 183 4.87 11.35 -3.01
CA PHE A 183 5.72 10.62 -3.96
C PHE A 183 4.96 10.15 -5.21
N PHE A 184 3.72 9.65 -5.06
CA PHE A 184 2.89 9.27 -6.21
C PHE A 184 2.56 10.49 -7.08
N PHE A 185 2.13 11.61 -6.48
CA PHE A 185 1.81 12.83 -7.25
C PHE A 185 3.02 13.42 -7.97
N ALA A 186 4.18 13.45 -7.32
CA ALA A 186 5.42 13.87 -7.96
C ALA A 186 5.76 12.97 -9.16
N GLY A 187 5.59 11.64 -9.02
CA GLY A 187 5.80 10.68 -10.09
C GLY A 187 4.80 10.84 -11.24
N ILE A 188 3.51 10.96 -10.95
CA ILE A 188 2.46 11.17 -11.96
C ILE A 188 2.75 12.44 -12.77
N LYS A 189 3.06 13.56 -12.11
CA LYS A 189 3.37 14.84 -12.78
C LYS A 189 4.56 14.73 -13.73
N LYS A 190 5.61 13.97 -13.34
CA LYS A 190 6.78 13.75 -14.19
C LYS A 190 6.46 12.90 -15.42
N ILE A 191 5.67 11.82 -15.26
CA ILE A 191 5.26 10.96 -16.35
C ILE A 191 4.42 11.74 -17.36
N THR A 192 3.39 12.47 -16.91
CA THR A 192 2.51 13.27 -17.76
C THR A 192 3.29 14.35 -18.52
N LYS A 193 4.25 15.01 -17.87
CA LYS A 193 5.11 16.00 -18.54
C LYS A 193 6.01 15.35 -19.60
N GLY A 194 6.55 14.16 -19.32
CA GLY A 194 7.39 13.43 -20.28
C GLY A 194 6.62 12.94 -21.49
N GLU A 195 5.38 12.50 -21.32
CA GLU A 195 4.49 12.09 -22.43
C GLU A 195 4.10 13.27 -23.32
N MET A 196 3.80 14.44 -22.73
CA MET A 196 3.52 15.66 -23.50
C MET A 196 4.70 16.18 -24.33
N LEU A 197 5.93 15.96 -23.85
CA LEU A 197 7.15 16.36 -24.59
C LEU A 197 7.47 15.42 -25.77
N LYS A 198 7.01 14.17 -25.72
CA LYS A 198 7.20 13.18 -26.80
C LYS A 198 6.11 13.28 -27.88
N SER A 199 4.98 13.94 -27.61
CA SER A 199 3.88 14.13 -28.54
C SER A 199 4.01 15.40 -29.41
N LYS A 200 5.02 16.22 -29.18
CA LYS A 200 5.43 17.37 -29.99
C LYS A 200 6.66 17.01 -30.82
#